data_5a4d6d222b905a0a434b3eeb3957135f
#
_entry.id   5a4d6d222b905a0a434b3eeb3957135f
#
_cell.length_a   1.000
_cell.length_b   1.000
_cell.length_c   1.000
_cell.angle_alpha   90.00
_cell.angle_beta   90.00
_cell.angle_gamma   90.00
#
_symmetry.space_group_name_H-M   'P 1'
#
loop_
_entity.id
_entity.type
_entity.pdbx_description
1 polymer ?
#
loop_
_entity_poly.entity_id
_entity_poly.type
_entity_poly.pdbx_seq_one_letter_code
_entity_poly.pdbx_strand_id
1 'polypeptide(L)'
;KENLRQLMETMIEKADGMPIVAPMHTYVRNAVKDLGIEAPNLHIMPPQNYLFFGYLINKAKGIITDSGNVAEEATFLGIPCITLNTYAEHPETWRVGTNELVGEDPSALARAMDTLMKGEWKKGELPERWDGRTAERIVQILTNK
;
A
#
# COMPACT_ATOMS: atom_id res chain seq x y z
N LYS A 1 2.85 -15.61 13.17
CA LYS A 1 4.28 -15.19 13.23
C LYS A 1 5.07 -15.68 12.01
N GLU A 2 4.94 -16.96 11.64
CA GLU A 2 5.65 -17.50 10.47
C GLU A 2 5.28 -16.81 9.17
N ASN A 3 4.02 -16.52 8.95
CA ASN A 3 3.56 -15.81 7.76
C ASN A 3 4.14 -14.38 7.68
N LEU A 4 4.23 -13.68 8.80
CA LEU A 4 4.88 -12.36 8.86
C LEU A 4 6.35 -12.46 8.46
N ARG A 5 7.07 -13.49 8.92
CA ARG A 5 8.44 -13.74 8.50
C ARG A 5 8.54 -13.91 7.00
N GLN A 6 7.74 -14.79 6.43
CA GLN A 6 7.77 -15.07 4.99
C GLN A 6 7.43 -13.85 4.14
N LEU A 7 6.44 -13.05 4.53
CA LEU A 7 6.11 -11.81 3.85
C LEU A 7 7.27 -10.79 3.91
N MET A 8 7.85 -10.60 5.08
CA MET A 8 8.96 -9.64 5.26
C MET A 8 10.21 -10.09 4.49
N GLU A 9 10.56 -11.36 4.55
CA GLU A 9 11.70 -11.91 3.79
C GLU A 9 11.48 -11.78 2.28
N THR A 10 10.25 -12.02 1.80
CA THR A 10 9.89 -11.81 0.39
C THR A 10 10.06 -10.35 -0.03
N MET A 11 9.61 -9.41 0.80
CA MET A 11 9.77 -7.98 0.52
C MET A 11 11.25 -7.59 0.42
N ILE A 12 12.06 -8.05 1.36
CA ILE A 12 13.50 -7.75 1.40
C ILE A 12 14.20 -8.33 0.17
N GLU A 13 13.94 -9.59 -0.16
CA GLU A 13 14.53 -10.26 -1.32
C GLU A 13 14.15 -9.56 -2.63
N LYS A 14 12.86 -9.29 -2.83
CA LYS A 14 12.35 -8.71 -4.08
C LYS A 14 12.67 -7.23 -4.25
N ALA A 15 12.93 -6.51 -3.16
CA ALA A 15 13.38 -5.12 -3.23
C ALA A 15 14.81 -4.98 -3.80
N ASP A 16 15.60 -6.06 -3.77
CA ASP A 16 16.94 -6.12 -4.36
C ASP A 16 17.83 -4.93 -3.97
N GLY A 17 17.89 -4.64 -2.68
CA GLY A 17 18.67 -3.54 -2.11
C GLY A 17 17.98 -2.17 -2.14
N MET A 18 16.83 -2.02 -2.79
CA MET A 18 16.07 -0.77 -2.73
C MET A 18 15.59 -0.51 -1.28
N PRO A 19 15.68 0.74 -0.79
CA PRO A 19 15.21 1.05 0.56
C PRO A 19 13.74 0.71 0.77
N ILE A 20 13.46 0.00 1.85
CA ILE A 20 12.12 -0.27 2.36
C ILE A 20 11.93 0.59 3.60
N VAL A 21 11.01 1.53 3.55
CA VAL A 21 10.62 2.37 4.68
C VAL A 21 9.33 1.83 5.27
N ALA A 22 9.37 1.42 6.53
CA ALA A 22 8.29 0.68 7.18
C ALA A 22 7.81 1.39 8.45
N PRO A 23 6.89 2.37 8.36
CA PRO A 23 6.21 2.90 9.52
C PRO A 23 5.28 1.82 10.10
N MET A 24 5.51 1.43 11.33
CA MET A 24 4.80 0.32 11.97
C MET A 24 4.40 0.64 13.41
N HIS A 25 3.22 0.19 13.80
CA HIS A 25 2.81 0.23 15.20
C HIS A 25 3.74 -0.61 16.09
N THR A 26 3.81 -0.25 17.36
CA THR A 26 4.73 -0.85 18.32
C THR A 26 4.65 -2.37 18.37
N TYR A 27 3.44 -2.92 18.35
CA TYR A 27 3.26 -4.38 18.44
C TYR A 27 3.83 -5.10 17.20
N VAL A 28 3.72 -4.50 16.00
CA VAL A 28 4.30 -5.08 14.78
C VAL A 28 5.82 -4.95 14.78
N ARG A 29 6.34 -3.79 15.21
CA ARG A 29 7.80 -3.58 15.36
C ARG A 29 8.42 -4.60 16.31
N ASN A 30 7.76 -4.85 17.44
CA ASN A 30 8.21 -5.85 18.39
C ASN A 30 8.17 -7.27 17.79
N ALA A 31 7.12 -7.61 17.06
CA ALA A 31 7.02 -8.90 16.38
C ALA A 31 8.13 -9.10 15.35
N VAL A 32 8.44 -8.10 14.55
CA VAL A 32 9.55 -8.13 13.57
C VAL A 32 10.89 -8.29 14.28
N LYS A 33 11.11 -7.55 15.37
CA LYS A 33 12.31 -7.65 16.18
C LYS A 33 12.47 -9.04 16.81
N ASP A 34 11.40 -9.58 17.38
CA ASP A 34 11.40 -10.92 18.01
C ASP A 34 11.70 -12.02 16.98
N LEU A 35 11.32 -11.81 15.73
CA LEU A 35 11.64 -12.72 14.63
C LEU A 35 13.08 -12.57 14.11
N GLY A 36 13.82 -11.58 14.59
CA GLY A 36 15.19 -11.31 14.14
C GLY A 36 15.29 -10.88 12.68
N ILE A 37 14.26 -10.23 12.14
CA ILE A 37 14.23 -9.78 10.75
C ILE A 37 14.99 -8.46 10.65
N GLU A 38 16.14 -8.49 9.99
CA GLU A 38 16.99 -7.33 9.75
C GLU A 38 17.55 -7.39 8.32
N ALA A 39 17.68 -6.22 7.71
CA ALA A 39 18.36 -6.06 6.42
C ALA A 39 18.92 -4.65 6.30
N PRO A 40 20.05 -4.45 5.57
CA PRO A 40 20.64 -3.13 5.41
C PRO A 40 19.72 -2.09 4.76
N ASN A 41 18.77 -2.54 3.93
CA ASN A 41 17.81 -1.69 3.22
C ASN A 41 16.46 -1.58 3.94
N LEU A 42 16.25 -2.23 5.08
CA LEU A 42 15.00 -2.17 5.85
C LEU A 42 15.10 -1.11 6.94
N HIS A 43 14.26 -0.09 6.83
CA HIS A 43 14.18 1.04 7.76
C HIS A 43 12.84 1.04 8.47
N ILE A 44 12.79 0.44 9.66
CA ILE A 44 11.59 0.38 10.49
C ILE A 44 11.53 1.62 11.36
N MET A 45 10.37 2.26 11.41
CA MET A 45 10.15 3.47 12.19
C MET A 45 8.77 3.46 12.87
N PRO A 46 8.53 4.32 13.86
CA PRO A 46 7.20 4.54 14.42
C PRO A 46 6.21 5.06 13.36
N PRO A 47 4.90 4.96 13.60
CA PRO A 47 3.91 5.63 12.78
C PRO A 47 4.23 7.12 12.64
N GLN A 48 4.06 7.65 11.43
CA GLN A 48 4.35 9.03 11.10
C GLN A 48 3.06 9.86 11.06
N ASN A 49 3.17 11.17 11.15
CA ASN A 49 2.03 12.05 10.95
C ASN A 49 1.58 12.01 9.48
N TYR A 50 0.36 12.48 9.23
CA TYR A 50 -0.29 12.42 7.93
C TYR A 50 0.53 13.10 6.82
N LEU A 51 1.10 14.27 7.08
CA LEU A 51 1.85 15.03 6.09
C LEU A 51 3.15 14.33 5.69
N PHE A 52 3.89 13.81 6.66
CA PHE A 52 5.14 13.09 6.39
C PHE A 52 4.86 11.75 5.71
N PHE A 53 3.81 11.05 6.13
CA PHE A 53 3.39 9.81 5.50
C PHE A 53 2.98 10.05 4.04
N GLY A 54 2.22 11.10 3.76
CA GLY A 54 1.87 11.52 2.40
C GLY A 54 3.09 11.84 1.53
N TYR A 55 4.11 12.46 2.12
CA TYR A 55 5.38 12.69 1.44
C TYR A 55 6.07 11.38 1.07
N LEU A 56 6.13 10.42 2.00
CA LEU A 56 6.71 9.10 1.74
C LEU A 56 5.98 8.37 0.61
N ILE A 57 4.65 8.37 0.64
CA ILE A 57 3.83 7.75 -0.42
C ILE A 57 4.15 8.37 -1.78
N ASN A 58 4.17 9.70 -1.86
CA ASN A 58 4.41 10.41 -3.11
C ASN A 58 5.81 10.15 -3.70
N LYS A 59 6.78 9.79 -2.88
CA LYS A 59 8.15 9.47 -3.30
C LYS A 59 8.40 7.98 -3.50
N ALA A 60 7.47 7.14 -3.11
CA ALA A 60 7.63 5.69 -3.19
C ALA A 60 7.55 5.19 -4.64
N LYS A 61 8.34 4.18 -4.97
CA LYS A 61 8.18 3.40 -6.21
C LYS A 61 6.93 2.53 -6.16
N GLY A 62 6.56 2.07 -4.99
CA GLY A 62 5.38 1.28 -4.72
C GLY A 62 5.10 1.21 -3.23
N ILE A 63 3.91 0.79 -2.89
CA ILE A 63 3.41 0.71 -1.53
C ILE A 63 2.90 -0.69 -1.27
N ILE A 64 3.22 -1.24 -0.10
CA ILE A 64 2.67 -2.50 0.39
C ILE A 64 1.92 -2.19 1.69
N THR A 65 0.65 -2.52 1.74
CA THR A 65 -0.23 -2.13 2.86
C THR A 65 -1.36 -3.13 3.08
N ASP A 66 -1.95 -3.10 4.27
CA ASP A 66 -3.23 -3.76 4.59
C ASP A 66 -4.36 -2.73 4.80
N SER A 67 -4.09 -1.45 4.59
CA SER A 67 -5.01 -0.34 4.82
C SER A 67 -5.74 0.09 3.53
N GLY A 68 -7.07 0.10 3.58
CA GLY A 68 -7.91 0.61 2.49
C GLY A 68 -7.66 2.09 2.19
N ASN A 69 -7.47 2.92 3.22
CA ASN A 69 -7.20 4.34 3.05
C ASN A 69 -5.88 4.60 2.32
N VAL A 70 -4.85 3.82 2.61
CA VAL A 70 -3.56 3.94 1.91
C VAL A 70 -3.69 3.54 0.45
N ALA A 71 -4.50 2.52 0.14
CA ALA A 71 -4.79 2.12 -1.24
C ALA A 71 -5.54 3.21 -2.03
N GLU A 72 -6.44 3.94 -1.37
CA GLU A 72 -7.10 5.12 -1.97
C GLU A 72 -6.10 6.22 -2.29
N GLU A 73 -5.26 6.59 -1.34
CA GLU A 73 -4.23 7.63 -1.53
C GLU A 73 -3.24 7.24 -2.64
N ALA A 74 -2.81 5.99 -2.68
CA ALA A 74 -1.95 5.48 -3.74
C ALA A 74 -2.62 5.58 -5.12
N THR A 75 -3.88 5.20 -5.22
CA THR A 75 -4.67 5.31 -6.46
C THR A 75 -4.80 6.77 -6.90
N PHE A 76 -5.09 7.68 -5.97
CA PHE A 76 -5.19 9.10 -6.26
C PHE A 76 -3.88 9.69 -6.80
N LEU A 77 -2.75 9.27 -6.24
CA LEU A 77 -1.42 9.72 -6.62
C LEU A 77 -0.83 8.95 -7.82
N GLY A 78 -1.49 7.90 -8.28
CA GLY A 78 -0.99 7.05 -9.36
C GLY A 78 0.21 6.18 -8.96
N ILE A 79 0.38 5.90 -7.67
CA ILE A 79 1.48 5.08 -7.16
C ILE A 79 1.06 3.61 -7.12
N PRO A 80 1.88 2.67 -7.63
CA PRO A 80 1.64 1.24 -7.50
C PRO A 80 1.37 0.82 -6.06
N CYS A 81 0.33 0.05 -5.82
CA CYS A 81 -0.07 -0.40 -4.49
C CYS A 81 -0.34 -1.90 -4.46
N ILE A 82 0.22 -2.58 -3.49
CA ILE A 82 0.00 -4.00 -3.20
C ILE A 82 -0.73 -4.08 -1.85
N THR A 83 -1.93 -4.65 -1.85
CA THR A 83 -2.71 -4.84 -0.62
C THR A 83 -2.63 -6.27 -0.14
N LEU A 84 -2.23 -6.44 1.12
CA LEU A 84 -2.11 -7.74 1.80
C LEU A 84 -3.47 -8.27 2.31
N ASN A 85 -4.54 -7.96 1.60
CA ASN A 85 -5.90 -8.42 1.86
C ASN A 85 -6.45 -9.13 0.62
N THR A 86 -7.42 -10.02 0.83
CA THR A 86 -8.17 -10.68 -0.24
C THR A 86 -9.40 -9.88 -0.68
N TYR A 87 -9.70 -8.80 0.02
CA TYR A 87 -10.81 -7.90 -0.25
C TYR A 87 -10.33 -6.45 -0.26
N ALA A 88 -11.08 -5.57 -0.89
CA ALA A 88 -10.89 -4.14 -0.83
C ALA A 88 -12.15 -3.47 -0.27
N GLU A 89 -11.94 -2.58 0.71
CA GLU A 89 -13.01 -1.70 1.22
C GLU A 89 -13.52 -0.77 0.13
N HIS A 90 -12.62 -0.39 -0.78
CA HIS A 90 -12.87 0.47 -1.94
C HIS A 90 -12.51 -0.28 -3.23
N PRO A 91 -13.46 -1.05 -3.81
CA PRO A 91 -13.17 -1.91 -4.97
C PRO A 91 -12.63 -1.16 -6.19
N GLU A 92 -12.97 0.10 -6.36
CA GLU A 92 -12.47 0.95 -7.44
C GLU A 92 -10.94 1.10 -7.42
N THR A 93 -10.30 0.98 -6.26
CA THR A 93 -8.83 1.08 -6.15
C THR A 93 -8.12 -0.01 -6.93
N TRP A 94 -8.69 -1.21 -7.00
CA TRP A 94 -8.09 -2.32 -7.74
C TRP A 94 -8.72 -2.55 -9.12
N ARG A 95 -10.00 -2.20 -9.29
CA ARG A 95 -10.68 -2.35 -10.60
C ARG A 95 -10.24 -1.30 -11.62
N VAL A 96 -10.05 -0.08 -11.16
CA VAL A 96 -9.73 1.10 -11.99
C VAL A 96 -8.38 1.68 -11.61
N GLY A 97 -8.04 1.70 -10.33
CA GLY A 97 -6.84 2.30 -9.78
C GLY A 97 -5.59 1.42 -9.89
N THR A 98 -4.60 1.74 -9.07
CA THR A 98 -3.26 1.14 -9.10
C THR A 98 -3.10 -0.06 -8.18
N ASN A 99 -4.13 -0.42 -7.43
CA ASN A 99 -4.05 -1.43 -6.37
C ASN A 99 -4.17 -2.86 -6.91
N GLU A 100 -3.36 -3.79 -6.36
CA GLU A 100 -3.46 -5.23 -6.55
C GLU A 100 -3.67 -5.92 -5.21
N LEU A 101 -4.62 -6.86 -5.16
CA LEU A 101 -4.91 -7.65 -3.98
C LEU A 101 -4.13 -8.95 -4.03
N VAL A 102 -3.23 -9.16 -3.09
CA VAL A 102 -2.41 -10.40 -3.03
C VAL A 102 -2.72 -11.26 -1.81
N GLY A 103 -3.53 -10.77 -0.87
CA GLY A 103 -3.75 -11.45 0.39
C GLY A 103 -2.47 -11.57 1.22
N GLU A 104 -2.45 -12.53 2.10
CA GLU A 104 -1.27 -12.88 2.91
C GLU A 104 -0.48 -14.04 2.28
N ASP A 105 -0.43 -14.10 0.97
CA ASP A 105 0.28 -15.13 0.21
C ASP A 105 1.66 -14.62 -0.25
N PRO A 106 2.77 -15.15 0.32
CA PRO A 106 4.11 -14.74 -0.07
C PRO A 106 4.42 -14.93 -1.56
N SER A 107 3.86 -15.96 -2.20
CA SER A 107 4.07 -16.21 -3.63
C SER A 107 3.37 -15.16 -4.49
N ALA A 108 2.15 -14.77 -4.13
CA ALA A 108 1.43 -13.69 -4.81
C ALA A 108 2.14 -12.35 -4.62
N LEU A 109 2.62 -12.08 -3.41
CA LEU A 109 3.42 -10.89 -3.11
C LEU A 109 4.70 -10.85 -3.96
N ALA A 110 5.42 -11.97 -4.05
CA ALA A 110 6.64 -12.06 -4.86
C ALA A 110 6.38 -11.74 -6.33
N ARG A 111 5.33 -12.29 -6.92
CA ARG A 111 4.95 -12.00 -8.32
C ARG A 111 4.58 -10.53 -8.52
N ALA A 112 3.81 -9.95 -7.62
CA ALA A 112 3.44 -8.54 -7.68
C ALA A 112 4.66 -7.63 -7.57
N MET A 113 5.58 -7.93 -6.66
CA MET A 113 6.83 -7.17 -6.52
C MET A 113 7.74 -7.32 -7.74
N ASP A 114 7.83 -8.48 -8.35
CA ASP A 114 8.58 -8.67 -9.60
C ASP A 114 8.04 -7.75 -10.71
N THR A 115 6.73 -7.69 -10.87
CA THR A 115 6.07 -6.80 -11.84
C THR A 115 6.36 -5.33 -11.52
N LEU A 116 6.27 -4.95 -10.25
CA LEU A 116 6.57 -3.59 -9.79
C LEU A 116 8.03 -3.20 -10.07
N MET A 117 8.97 -4.07 -9.72
CA MET A 117 10.41 -3.78 -9.86
C MET A 117 10.86 -3.71 -11.32
N LYS A 118 10.20 -4.43 -12.22
CA LYS A 118 10.42 -4.34 -13.67
C LYS A 118 9.83 -3.09 -14.31
N GLY A 119 9.04 -2.30 -13.58
CA GLY A 119 8.33 -1.15 -14.12
C GLY A 119 7.14 -1.51 -15.01
N GLU A 120 6.62 -2.71 -14.89
CA GLU A 120 5.50 -3.24 -15.69
C GLU A 120 4.15 -3.16 -14.96
N TRP A 121 4.05 -2.32 -13.93
CA TRP A 121 2.82 -2.16 -13.17
C TRP A 121 1.71 -1.59 -14.04
N LYS A 122 0.47 -2.03 -13.78
CA LYS A 122 -0.70 -1.51 -14.47
C LYS A 122 -0.80 0.01 -14.32
N LYS A 123 -1.22 0.67 -15.37
CA LYS A 123 -1.59 2.09 -15.29
C LYS A 123 -2.98 2.17 -14.68
N GLY A 124 -3.06 2.71 -13.48
CA GLY A 124 -4.35 3.01 -12.87
C GLY A 124 -4.93 4.29 -13.44
N GLU A 125 -6.25 4.38 -13.36
CA GLU A 125 -7.00 5.60 -13.65
C GLU A 125 -7.61 6.13 -12.37
N LEU A 126 -7.90 7.42 -12.33
CA LEU A 126 -8.64 8.01 -11.23
C LEU A 126 -10.11 7.58 -11.32
N PRO A 127 -10.67 6.96 -10.28
CA PRO A 127 -12.06 6.53 -10.30
C PRO A 127 -13.03 7.70 -10.54
N GLU A 128 -14.15 7.40 -11.16
CA GLU A 128 -15.19 8.38 -11.41
C GLU A 128 -15.62 9.09 -10.11
N ARG A 129 -15.81 10.39 -10.17
CA ARG A 129 -16.21 11.27 -9.07
C ARG A 129 -15.18 11.47 -7.94
N TRP A 130 -13.94 11.07 -8.14
CA TRP A 130 -12.84 11.41 -7.23
C TRP A 130 -12.26 12.79 -7.56
N ASP A 131 -13.10 13.79 -7.53
CA ASP A 131 -12.81 15.17 -7.97
C ASP A 131 -12.94 16.23 -6.85
N GLY A 132 -13.09 15.79 -5.60
CA GLY A 132 -13.24 16.66 -4.43
C GLY A 132 -14.61 17.33 -4.30
N ARG A 133 -15.61 16.96 -5.10
CA ARG A 133 -16.93 17.59 -5.13
C ARG A 133 -18.03 16.75 -4.47
N THR A 134 -17.68 15.80 -3.64
CA THR A 134 -18.64 14.90 -2.98
C THR A 134 -19.62 15.67 -2.09
N ALA A 135 -19.13 16.62 -1.30
CA ALA A 135 -19.97 17.43 -0.42
C ALA A 135 -21.04 18.21 -1.20
N GLU A 136 -20.68 18.79 -2.35
CA GLU A 136 -21.64 19.49 -3.22
C GLU A 136 -22.75 18.55 -3.71
N ARG A 137 -22.39 17.35 -4.16
CA ARG A 137 -23.36 16.35 -4.61
C ARG A 137 -24.30 15.91 -3.51
N ILE A 138 -23.78 15.70 -2.29
CA ILE A 138 -24.57 15.34 -1.12
C ILE A 138 -25.59 16.45 -0.83
N VAL A 139 -25.15 17.70 -0.78
CA VAL A 139 -26.05 18.84 -0.54
C VAL A 139 -27.12 18.93 -1.62
N GLN A 140 -26.76 18.76 -2.89
CA GLN A 140 -27.73 18.77 -3.99
C GLN A 140 -28.79 17.68 -3.83
N ILE A 141 -28.39 16.45 -3.49
CA ILE A 141 -29.33 15.34 -3.26
C ILE A 141 -30.28 15.64 -2.10
N LEU A 142 -29.75 16.18 -1.00
CA LEU A 142 -30.54 16.46 0.21
C LEU A 142 -31.48 17.66 0.03
N THR A 143 -31.14 18.60 -0.83
CA THR A 143 -31.93 19.83 -1.05
C THR A 143 -32.87 19.74 -2.24
N ASN A 144 -32.67 18.82 -3.16
CA ASN A 144 -33.60 18.55 -4.26
C ASN A 144 -34.80 17.78 -3.74
N LYS A 145 -35.91 18.47 -3.66
CA LYS A 145 -37.21 17.86 -3.29
C LYS A 145 -37.93 17.33 -4.53
#